data_23c9461c7fe293da11cdb097f8d6f9b5
#
_entry.id   23c9461c7fe293da11cdb097f8d6f9b5
#
_cell.length_a   1.000
_cell.length_b   1.000
_cell.length_c   1.000
_cell.angle_alpha   90.00
_cell.angle_beta   90.00
_cell.angle_gamma   90.00
#
_symmetry.space_group_name_H-M   'P 1'
#
loop_
_entity.id
_entity.type
_entity.pdbx_description
1 polymer ?
#
loop_
_entity_poly.entity_id
_entity_poly.type
_entity_poly.pdbx_seq_one_letter_code
_entity_poly.pdbx_strand_id
1 'polypeptide(L)'
;MDIRGKYGTIDYDELMQFTDKVLETYPQIDSSRVGVTGGSYGGFMTNWIIGHTDRFACAASQRSIANWISFSQTSDIGPYFAQDQQSATYDENPEKLWWHSPLKYARNVKTPTLFIHSDEDYRCPLCEGLQMLNALLDQNIEARMCLFHGENHDLSRTGLPQHRLRRLNEITNWMEKHLK
;
A
#
# COMPACT_ATOMS: atom_id res chain seq x y z
N MET A 1 1.94 13.07 -17.04
CA MET A 1 2.02 14.13 -15.99
C MET A 1 3.09 13.74 -15.00
N ASP A 2 3.93 14.65 -14.55
CA ASP A 2 4.99 14.32 -13.58
C ASP A 2 4.43 14.40 -12.17
N ILE A 3 4.49 13.26 -11.43
CA ILE A 3 4.01 13.14 -10.04
C ILE A 3 5.12 13.34 -9.00
N ARG A 4 6.35 13.66 -9.41
CA ARG A 4 7.44 13.92 -8.48
C ARG A 4 7.09 15.03 -7.50
N GLY A 5 7.32 14.78 -6.23
CA GLY A 5 6.94 15.67 -5.12
C GLY A 5 5.44 15.79 -4.89
N LYS A 6 4.61 14.92 -5.51
CA LYS A 6 3.14 14.99 -5.48
C LYS A 6 2.46 13.63 -5.28
N TYR A 7 3.19 12.62 -4.82
CA TYR A 7 2.61 11.30 -4.55
C TYR A 7 1.41 11.39 -3.59
N GLY A 8 0.33 10.69 -3.93
CA GLY A 8 -0.90 10.72 -3.15
C GLY A 8 -1.78 11.95 -3.40
N THR A 9 -1.53 12.71 -4.46
CA THR A 9 -2.37 13.85 -4.87
C THR A 9 -3.06 13.56 -6.20
N ILE A 10 -2.50 14.06 -7.31
CA ILE A 10 -3.08 13.90 -8.65
C ILE A 10 -3.18 12.43 -9.09
N ASP A 11 -2.24 11.58 -8.70
CA ASP A 11 -2.26 10.15 -8.94
C ASP A 11 -3.41 9.45 -8.18
N TYR A 12 -3.69 9.88 -6.95
CA TYR A 12 -4.86 9.45 -6.20
C TYR A 12 -6.16 9.92 -6.85
N ASP A 13 -6.25 11.21 -7.22
CA ASP A 13 -7.43 11.77 -7.86
C ASP A 13 -7.74 11.07 -9.20
N GLU A 14 -6.71 10.80 -10.02
CA GLU A 14 -6.88 10.06 -11.27
C GLU A 14 -7.40 8.63 -11.05
N LEU A 15 -6.91 7.91 -10.03
CA LEU A 15 -7.39 6.58 -9.69
C LEU A 15 -8.85 6.60 -9.20
N MET A 16 -9.24 7.61 -8.43
CA MET A 16 -10.62 7.75 -7.98
C MET A 16 -11.55 8.05 -9.16
N GLN A 17 -11.18 8.98 -10.04
CA GLN A 17 -11.93 9.29 -11.26
C GLN A 17 -12.02 8.09 -12.21
N PHE A 18 -10.92 7.34 -12.37
CA PHE A 18 -10.94 6.11 -13.16
C PHE A 18 -11.90 5.07 -12.57
N THR A 19 -11.89 4.91 -11.25
CA THR A 19 -12.82 4.01 -10.56
C THR A 19 -14.29 4.42 -10.80
N ASP A 20 -14.59 5.72 -10.69
CA ASP A 20 -15.92 6.26 -10.98
C ASP A 20 -16.31 5.96 -12.43
N LYS A 21 -15.40 6.19 -13.38
CA LYS A 21 -15.65 5.92 -14.79
C LYS A 21 -15.90 4.45 -15.08
N VAL A 22 -15.20 3.54 -14.40
CA VAL A 22 -15.45 2.09 -14.53
C VAL A 22 -16.85 1.74 -14.02
N LEU A 23 -17.23 2.23 -12.84
CA LEU A 23 -18.55 1.95 -12.25
C LEU A 23 -19.70 2.54 -13.07
N GLU A 24 -19.51 3.72 -13.65
CA GLU A 24 -20.48 4.31 -14.62
C GLU A 24 -20.61 3.48 -15.90
N THR A 25 -19.48 2.99 -16.42
CA THR A 25 -19.45 2.25 -17.69
C THR A 25 -20.01 0.85 -17.55
N TYR A 26 -19.86 0.24 -16.38
CA TYR A 26 -20.26 -1.13 -16.09
C TYR A 26 -21.24 -1.18 -14.90
N PRO A 27 -22.52 -0.80 -15.11
CA PRO A 27 -23.52 -0.70 -14.03
C PRO A 27 -23.89 -2.04 -13.38
N GLN A 28 -23.45 -3.16 -13.93
CA GLN A 28 -23.55 -4.49 -13.32
C GLN A 28 -22.56 -4.71 -12.18
N ILE A 29 -21.54 -3.85 -12.02
CA ILE A 29 -20.61 -3.91 -10.91
C ILE A 29 -21.28 -3.31 -9.68
N ASP A 30 -21.36 -4.09 -8.61
CA ASP A 30 -21.80 -3.59 -7.30
C ASP A 30 -20.70 -2.72 -6.68
N SER A 31 -20.95 -1.42 -6.58
CA SER A 31 -19.99 -0.44 -6.05
C SER A 31 -19.66 -0.66 -4.56
N SER A 32 -20.50 -1.38 -3.83
CA SER A 32 -20.23 -1.74 -2.43
C SER A 32 -19.28 -2.94 -2.28
N ARG A 33 -18.99 -3.64 -3.37
CA ARG A 33 -18.18 -4.85 -3.43
C ARG A 33 -16.91 -4.67 -4.26
N VAL A 34 -16.23 -3.55 -4.07
CA VAL A 34 -14.97 -3.24 -4.74
C VAL A 34 -13.82 -3.26 -3.72
N GLY A 35 -12.78 -4.01 -4.03
CA GLY A 35 -11.54 -4.06 -3.24
C GLY A 35 -10.41 -3.31 -3.93
N VAL A 36 -9.39 -2.90 -3.16
CA VAL A 36 -8.19 -2.25 -3.68
C VAL A 36 -6.94 -3.07 -3.37
N THR A 37 -6.03 -3.20 -4.34
CA THR A 37 -4.75 -3.90 -4.15
C THR A 37 -3.66 -3.31 -5.01
N GLY A 38 -2.44 -3.38 -4.50
CA GLY A 38 -1.25 -2.97 -5.23
C GLY A 38 0.03 -3.39 -4.53
N GLY A 39 1.14 -3.37 -5.23
CA GLY A 39 2.45 -3.71 -4.69
C GLY A 39 3.50 -2.64 -4.97
N SER A 40 4.45 -2.45 -4.06
CA SER A 40 5.49 -1.41 -4.17
C SER A 40 4.87 -0.01 -4.15
N TYR A 41 5.06 0.80 -5.19
CA TYR A 41 4.30 2.04 -5.37
C TYR A 41 2.78 1.81 -5.26
N GLY A 42 2.25 0.73 -5.85
CA GLY A 42 0.84 0.36 -5.72
C GLY A 42 0.45 -0.02 -4.28
N GLY A 43 1.38 -0.55 -3.48
CA GLY A 43 1.20 -0.78 -2.05
C GLY A 43 1.16 0.52 -1.25
N PHE A 44 2.06 1.47 -1.56
CA PHE A 44 1.98 2.84 -1.06
C PHE A 44 0.60 3.45 -1.37
N MET A 45 0.17 3.37 -2.63
CA MET A 45 -1.11 3.92 -3.06
C MET A 45 -2.30 3.21 -2.42
N THR A 46 -2.23 1.89 -2.20
CA THR A 46 -3.26 1.15 -1.44
C THR A 46 -3.38 1.68 -0.01
N ASN A 47 -2.24 1.85 0.69
CA ASN A 47 -2.21 2.43 2.03
C ASN A 47 -2.73 3.87 2.05
N TRP A 48 -2.39 4.65 1.03
CA TRP A 48 -2.86 6.04 0.87
C TRP A 48 -4.38 6.08 0.70
N ILE A 49 -4.90 5.30 -0.25
CA ILE A 49 -6.34 5.24 -0.57
C ILE A 49 -7.16 4.92 0.68
N ILE A 50 -6.82 3.88 1.42
CA ILE A 50 -7.61 3.48 2.61
C ILE A 50 -7.55 4.51 3.75
N GLY A 51 -6.53 5.37 3.77
CA GLY A 51 -6.42 6.49 4.72
C GLY A 51 -7.23 7.73 4.30
N HIS A 52 -7.72 7.79 3.06
CA HIS A 52 -8.39 8.97 2.48
C HIS A 52 -9.84 8.72 2.04
N THR A 53 -10.26 7.46 1.91
CA THR A 53 -11.64 7.08 1.57
C THR A 53 -12.00 5.72 2.14
N ASP A 54 -13.25 5.51 2.45
CA ASP A 54 -13.82 4.23 2.91
C ASP A 54 -14.67 3.54 1.83
N ARG A 55 -14.52 3.95 0.56
CA ARG A 55 -15.29 3.40 -0.57
C ARG A 55 -14.98 1.94 -0.93
N PHE A 56 -13.81 1.44 -0.51
CA PHE A 56 -13.37 0.07 -0.81
C PHE A 56 -13.69 -0.87 0.35
N ALA A 57 -14.38 -1.97 0.06
CA ALA A 57 -14.82 -2.94 1.07
C ALA A 57 -13.64 -3.69 1.74
N CYS A 58 -12.52 -3.85 1.05
CA CYS A 58 -11.29 -4.41 1.59
C CYS A 58 -10.06 -3.97 0.80
N ALA A 59 -8.88 -4.19 1.39
CA ALA A 59 -7.61 -3.87 0.77
C ALA A 59 -6.59 -5.02 0.90
N ALA A 60 -5.69 -5.15 -0.09
CA ALA A 60 -4.50 -5.99 0.01
C ALA A 60 -3.26 -5.20 -0.39
N SER A 61 -2.53 -4.73 0.60
CA SER A 61 -1.32 -3.92 0.46
C SER A 61 -0.08 -4.81 0.47
N GLN A 62 0.75 -4.72 -0.58
CA GLN A 62 1.85 -5.64 -0.77
C GLN A 62 3.17 -4.89 -0.87
N ARG A 63 4.24 -5.36 -0.16
CA ARG A 63 5.58 -4.77 -0.22
C ARG A 63 5.52 -3.24 -0.34
N SER A 64 4.82 -2.64 0.60
CA SER A 64 4.36 -1.25 0.54
C SER A 64 5.31 -0.29 1.23
N ILE A 65 5.04 1.00 1.05
CA ILE A 65 5.65 2.09 1.82
C ILE A 65 4.55 2.68 2.71
N ALA A 66 4.88 2.91 3.98
CA ALA A 66 4.00 3.54 4.96
C ALA A 66 4.49 4.92 5.39
N ASN A 67 5.81 5.08 5.50
CA ASN A 67 6.45 6.25 6.09
C ASN A 67 7.71 6.63 5.31
N TRP A 68 7.63 7.72 4.54
CA TRP A 68 8.75 8.17 3.72
C TRP A 68 10.00 8.54 4.52
N ILE A 69 9.85 8.91 5.81
CA ILE A 69 10.99 9.22 6.67
C ILE A 69 11.76 7.92 6.97
N SER A 70 11.10 6.87 7.46
CA SER A 70 11.76 5.57 7.71
C SER A 70 12.26 4.93 6.42
N PHE A 71 11.44 4.96 5.35
CA PHE A 71 11.84 4.45 4.04
C PHE A 71 13.15 5.08 3.54
N SER A 72 13.29 6.41 3.67
CA SER A 72 14.49 7.12 3.23
C SER A 72 15.77 6.67 3.95
N GLN A 73 15.66 6.06 5.14
CA GLN A 73 16.78 5.66 5.95
C GLN A 73 17.00 4.14 6.03
N THR A 74 16.04 3.34 5.60
CA THR A 74 16.08 1.87 5.74
C THR A 74 16.04 1.12 4.41
N SER A 75 15.59 1.76 3.32
CA SER A 75 15.58 1.17 1.99
C SER A 75 16.96 1.20 1.33
N ASP A 76 17.27 0.20 0.51
CA ASP A 76 18.49 0.14 -0.32
C ASP A 76 18.61 1.30 -1.32
N ILE A 77 17.49 1.93 -1.67
CA ILE A 77 17.42 3.11 -2.56
C ILE A 77 16.97 4.38 -1.81
N GLY A 78 16.70 4.28 -0.52
CA GLY A 78 15.99 5.30 0.27
C GLY A 78 16.54 6.70 0.14
N PRO A 79 17.85 6.94 0.37
CA PRO A 79 18.40 8.30 0.44
C PRO A 79 18.18 9.11 -0.83
N TYR A 80 18.43 8.55 -2.01
CA TYR A 80 18.25 9.27 -3.26
C TYR A 80 16.81 9.20 -3.78
N PHE A 81 16.11 8.07 -3.55
CA PHE A 81 14.76 7.87 -4.08
C PHE A 81 13.74 8.80 -3.40
N ALA A 82 13.81 8.95 -2.09
CA ALA A 82 12.94 9.87 -1.37
C ALA A 82 13.15 11.32 -1.84
N GLN A 83 14.41 11.75 -2.01
CA GLN A 83 14.72 13.07 -2.53
C GLN A 83 14.22 13.26 -3.97
N ASP A 84 14.46 12.29 -4.86
CA ASP A 84 14.02 12.38 -6.27
C ASP A 84 12.49 12.35 -6.39
N GLN A 85 11.83 11.43 -5.70
CA GLN A 85 10.40 11.18 -5.89
C GLN A 85 9.49 12.06 -5.04
N GLN A 86 9.94 12.48 -3.84
CA GLN A 86 9.17 13.35 -2.95
C GLN A 86 9.66 14.80 -2.96
N SER A 87 10.79 15.08 -3.64
CA SER A 87 11.45 16.40 -3.62
C SER A 87 11.62 16.89 -2.17
N ALA A 88 12.09 16.00 -1.29
CA ALA A 88 12.30 16.26 0.14
C ALA A 88 13.28 15.26 0.72
N THR A 89 13.98 15.68 1.77
CA THR A 89 14.88 14.84 2.57
C THR A 89 14.43 14.79 4.03
N TYR A 90 14.92 13.80 4.78
CA TYR A 90 14.50 13.60 6.18
C TYR A 90 15.00 14.72 7.11
N ASP A 91 16.06 15.41 6.76
CA ASP A 91 16.71 16.47 7.54
C ASP A 91 16.25 17.88 7.13
N GLU A 92 16.01 18.13 5.85
CA GLU A 92 15.62 19.45 5.36
C GLU A 92 14.11 19.66 5.36
N ASN A 93 13.34 18.63 4.97
CA ASN A 93 11.89 18.72 4.77
C ASN A 93 11.12 17.51 5.33
N PRO A 94 11.33 17.11 6.60
CA PRO A 94 10.66 15.94 7.18
C PRO A 94 9.15 16.07 7.22
N GLU A 95 8.61 17.28 7.36
CA GLU A 95 7.16 17.54 7.37
C GLU A 95 6.53 17.17 6.02
N LYS A 96 7.23 17.44 4.91
CA LYS A 96 6.75 17.06 3.58
C LYS A 96 6.77 15.54 3.40
N LEU A 97 7.84 14.86 3.81
CA LEU A 97 7.88 13.40 3.81
C LEU A 97 6.76 12.80 4.66
N TRP A 98 6.53 13.35 5.85
CA TRP A 98 5.46 12.91 6.73
C TRP A 98 4.08 13.18 6.12
N TRP A 99 3.90 14.32 5.45
CA TRP A 99 2.63 14.63 4.78
C TRP A 99 2.28 13.61 3.70
N HIS A 100 3.27 13.16 2.91
CA HIS A 100 3.10 12.15 1.87
C HIS A 100 3.11 10.70 2.42
N SER A 101 3.27 10.51 3.73
CA SER A 101 3.32 9.18 4.35
C SER A 101 1.92 8.65 4.67
N PRO A 102 1.51 7.49 4.14
CA PRO A 102 0.21 6.89 4.47
C PRO A 102 -0.02 6.69 5.96
N LEU A 103 1.04 6.40 6.72
CA LEU A 103 0.97 6.19 8.17
C LEU A 103 0.39 7.40 8.91
N LYS A 104 0.62 8.61 8.43
CA LYS A 104 0.01 9.84 8.98
C LYS A 104 -1.51 9.77 9.04
N TYR A 105 -2.12 9.10 8.07
CA TYR A 105 -3.56 9.02 7.88
C TYR A 105 -4.16 7.69 8.35
N ALA A 106 -3.36 6.83 8.95
CA ALA A 106 -3.80 5.49 9.39
C ALA A 106 -4.97 5.53 10.37
N ARG A 107 -5.11 6.63 11.13
CA ARG A 107 -6.24 6.85 12.05
C ARG A 107 -7.60 6.98 11.36
N ASN A 108 -7.63 7.28 10.07
CA ASN A 108 -8.86 7.41 9.30
C ASN A 108 -9.32 6.07 8.71
N VAL A 109 -8.45 5.05 8.70
CA VAL A 109 -8.71 3.76 8.05
C VAL A 109 -9.85 3.04 8.74
N LYS A 110 -10.81 2.55 7.94
CA LYS A 110 -11.88 1.64 8.35
C LYS A 110 -11.86 0.32 7.57
N THR A 111 -11.11 0.29 6.48
CA THR A 111 -11.07 -0.79 5.51
C THR A 111 -10.28 -1.99 6.04
N PRO A 112 -10.88 -3.19 6.12
CA PRO A 112 -10.16 -4.43 6.42
C PRO A 112 -8.98 -4.63 5.47
N THR A 113 -7.78 -4.87 5.99
CA THR A 113 -6.55 -4.84 5.17
C THR A 113 -5.66 -6.06 5.39
N LEU A 114 -5.34 -6.75 4.28
CA LEU A 114 -4.30 -7.76 4.20
C LEU A 114 -2.97 -7.10 3.82
N PHE A 115 -1.93 -7.35 4.61
CA PHE A 115 -0.55 -7.00 4.26
C PHE A 115 0.19 -8.24 3.75
N ILE A 116 0.93 -8.09 2.65
CA ILE A 116 1.83 -9.12 2.11
C ILE A 116 3.23 -8.53 2.05
N HIS A 117 4.17 -9.17 2.72
CA HIS A 117 5.55 -8.72 2.78
C HIS A 117 6.52 -9.90 2.76
N SER A 118 7.78 -9.61 2.46
CA SER A 118 8.89 -10.55 2.48
C SER A 118 9.96 -10.05 3.46
N ASP A 119 10.63 -10.94 4.17
CA ASP A 119 11.59 -10.55 5.21
C ASP A 119 12.95 -10.11 4.66
N GLU A 120 13.27 -10.47 3.41
CA GLU A 120 14.46 -9.99 2.70
C GLU A 120 14.15 -8.88 1.68
N ASP A 121 13.03 -8.18 1.87
CA ASP A 121 12.69 -7.01 1.04
C ASP A 121 13.45 -5.79 1.55
N TYR A 122 14.60 -5.52 0.95
CA TYR A 122 15.42 -4.34 1.25
C TYR A 122 14.99 -3.11 0.44
N ARG A 123 14.12 -3.28 -0.59
CA ARG A 123 13.58 -2.18 -1.41
C ARG A 123 12.45 -1.44 -0.70
N CYS A 124 11.45 -2.18 -0.23
CA CYS A 124 10.44 -1.71 0.70
C CYS A 124 10.57 -2.54 1.97
N PRO A 125 11.36 -2.09 2.95
CA PRO A 125 11.67 -2.89 4.12
C PRO A 125 10.43 -3.34 4.89
N LEU A 126 10.49 -4.51 5.52
CA LEU A 126 9.38 -5.11 6.27
C LEU A 126 8.79 -4.14 7.31
N CYS A 127 9.61 -3.28 7.89
CA CYS A 127 9.15 -2.27 8.86
C CYS A 127 8.07 -1.34 8.29
N GLU A 128 8.04 -1.10 6.98
CA GLU A 128 7.01 -0.29 6.34
C GLU A 128 5.64 -0.97 6.42
N GLY A 129 5.57 -2.27 6.15
CA GLY A 129 4.33 -3.04 6.31
C GLY A 129 3.89 -3.17 7.76
N LEU A 130 4.85 -3.35 8.69
CA LEU A 130 4.57 -3.49 10.13
C LEU A 130 4.02 -2.19 10.74
N GLN A 131 4.50 -1.02 10.32
CA GLN A 131 3.98 0.26 10.80
C GLN A 131 2.48 0.41 10.50
N MET A 132 2.05 0.13 9.26
CA MET A 132 0.63 0.20 8.92
C MET A 132 -0.18 -0.89 9.63
N LEU A 133 0.30 -2.14 9.66
CA LEU A 133 -0.37 -3.23 10.36
C LEU A 133 -0.66 -2.87 11.82
N ASN A 134 0.36 -2.44 12.55
CA ASN A 134 0.23 -2.09 13.96
C ASN A 134 -0.74 -0.91 14.15
N ALA A 135 -0.63 0.12 13.31
CA ALA A 135 -1.53 1.28 13.39
C ALA A 135 -3.01 0.91 13.16
N LEU A 136 -3.31 -0.12 12.35
CA LEU A 136 -4.66 -0.60 12.15
C LEU A 136 -5.13 -1.49 13.32
N LEU A 137 -4.27 -2.40 13.79
CA LEU A 137 -4.57 -3.26 14.93
C LEU A 137 -4.84 -2.46 16.20
N ASP A 138 -4.06 -1.40 16.46
CA ASP A 138 -4.27 -0.50 17.60
C ASP A 138 -5.65 0.20 17.60
N GLN A 139 -6.30 0.26 16.44
CA GLN A 139 -7.63 0.81 16.26
C GLN A 139 -8.73 -0.26 16.19
N ASN A 140 -8.39 -1.53 16.41
CA ASN A 140 -9.27 -2.68 16.23
C ASN A 140 -9.84 -2.81 14.81
N ILE A 141 -9.12 -2.31 13.81
CA ILE A 141 -9.44 -2.58 12.40
C ILE A 141 -8.95 -3.99 12.05
N GLU A 142 -9.77 -4.75 11.36
CA GLU A 142 -9.37 -6.09 10.92
C GLU A 142 -8.17 -5.99 9.98
N ALA A 143 -7.02 -6.44 10.46
CA ALA A 143 -5.78 -6.44 9.67
C ALA A 143 -4.98 -7.71 9.94
N ARG A 144 -4.28 -8.20 8.90
CA ARG A 144 -3.46 -9.39 8.95
C ARG A 144 -2.25 -9.25 8.03
N MET A 145 -1.13 -9.85 8.42
CA MET A 145 0.05 -9.93 7.55
C MET A 145 0.32 -11.39 7.16
N CYS A 146 0.59 -11.61 5.87
CA CYS A 146 1.21 -12.81 5.35
C CYS A 146 2.68 -12.49 5.04
N LEU A 147 3.60 -13.01 5.85
CA LEU A 147 5.03 -12.83 5.71
C LEU A 147 5.65 -14.03 4.99
N PHE A 148 6.48 -13.75 3.99
CA PHE A 148 7.23 -14.75 3.23
C PHE A 148 8.70 -14.72 3.62
N HIS A 149 9.20 -15.85 4.15
CA HIS A 149 10.60 -16.01 4.54
C HIS A 149 11.49 -16.33 3.34
N GLY A 150 12.67 -15.69 3.30
CA GLY A 150 13.67 -15.90 2.24
C GLY A 150 13.26 -15.33 0.89
N GLU A 151 12.26 -14.48 0.85
CA GLU A 151 11.82 -13.78 -0.35
C GLU A 151 12.14 -12.30 -0.27
N ASN A 152 12.35 -11.69 -1.44
CA ASN A 152 12.67 -10.28 -1.56
C ASN A 152 11.53 -9.48 -2.21
N HIS A 153 11.84 -8.26 -2.64
CA HIS A 153 10.88 -7.36 -3.29
C HIS A 153 10.23 -7.97 -4.54
N ASP A 154 10.92 -8.88 -5.22
CA ASP A 154 10.46 -9.50 -6.46
C ASP A 154 9.70 -10.83 -6.26
N LEU A 155 9.25 -11.16 -5.04
CA LEU A 155 8.43 -12.33 -4.73
C LEU A 155 7.39 -12.63 -5.84
N SER A 156 6.67 -11.63 -6.30
CA SER A 156 5.60 -11.81 -7.31
C SER A 156 6.11 -12.17 -8.70
N ARG A 157 7.39 -11.95 -8.99
CA ARG A 157 8.03 -12.16 -10.30
C ARG A 157 8.94 -13.37 -10.28
N THR A 158 9.90 -13.39 -9.37
CA THR A 158 11.01 -14.34 -9.32
C THR A 158 11.03 -15.23 -8.08
N GLY A 159 10.13 -15.00 -7.12
CA GLY A 159 10.02 -15.81 -5.92
C GLY A 159 9.71 -17.29 -6.18
N LEU A 160 9.91 -18.13 -5.20
CA LEU A 160 9.63 -19.56 -5.28
C LEU A 160 8.21 -19.81 -5.81
N PRO A 161 7.99 -20.78 -6.72
CA PRO A 161 6.68 -21.02 -7.31
C PRO A 161 5.55 -21.22 -6.27
N GLN A 162 5.82 -21.97 -5.18
CA GLN A 162 4.86 -22.16 -4.10
C GLN A 162 4.53 -20.87 -3.37
N HIS A 163 5.49 -19.96 -3.19
CA HIS A 163 5.26 -18.67 -2.55
C HIS A 163 4.44 -17.74 -3.44
N ARG A 164 4.71 -17.73 -4.74
CA ARG A 164 3.89 -16.97 -5.70
C ARG A 164 2.45 -17.46 -5.72
N LEU A 165 2.24 -18.77 -5.73
CA LEU A 165 0.90 -19.36 -5.65
C LEU A 165 0.22 -19.02 -4.32
N ARG A 166 0.93 -19.20 -3.19
CA ARG A 166 0.39 -18.85 -1.87
C ARG A 166 0.00 -17.38 -1.80
N ARG A 167 0.84 -16.47 -2.32
CA ARG A 167 0.52 -15.04 -2.37
C ARG A 167 -0.79 -14.77 -3.11
N LEU A 168 -1.00 -15.38 -4.29
CA LEU A 168 -2.25 -15.22 -5.04
C LEU A 168 -3.44 -15.75 -4.25
N ASN A 169 -3.33 -16.93 -3.64
CA ASN A 169 -4.39 -17.51 -2.81
C ASN A 169 -4.74 -16.62 -1.60
N GLU A 170 -3.75 -16.02 -0.95
CA GLU A 170 -3.98 -15.10 0.17
C GLU A 170 -4.81 -13.88 -0.28
N ILE A 171 -4.46 -13.28 -1.42
CA ILE A 171 -5.20 -12.14 -1.98
C ILE A 171 -6.62 -12.56 -2.35
N THR A 172 -6.77 -13.65 -3.11
CA THR A 172 -8.07 -14.14 -3.57
C THR A 172 -8.99 -14.46 -2.39
N ASN A 173 -8.49 -15.22 -1.42
CA ASN A 173 -9.27 -15.59 -0.23
C ASN A 173 -9.68 -14.34 0.60
N TRP A 174 -8.81 -13.34 0.68
CA TRP A 174 -9.13 -12.08 1.37
C TRP A 174 -10.22 -11.31 0.65
N MET A 175 -10.09 -11.15 -0.68
CA MET A 175 -11.11 -10.49 -1.49
C MET A 175 -12.43 -11.25 -1.45
N GLU A 176 -12.43 -12.58 -1.60
CA GLU A 176 -13.64 -13.41 -1.52
C GLU A 176 -14.35 -13.31 -0.16
N LYS A 177 -13.59 -13.20 0.92
CA LYS A 177 -14.15 -13.05 2.27
C LYS A 177 -14.94 -11.74 2.42
N HIS A 178 -14.46 -10.66 1.83
CA HIS A 178 -14.95 -9.31 2.08
C HIS A 178 -15.83 -8.74 0.94
N LEU A 179 -15.83 -9.39 -0.24
CA LEU A 179 -16.61 -8.95 -1.41
C LEU A 179 -17.83 -9.86 -1.69
N LYS A 180 -18.21 -10.71 -0.77
CA LYS A 180 -19.41 -11.58 -0.87
C LYS A 180 -20.68 -10.86 -0.49
#